data_9aadd0d768e8db5186f7ede55bf4dfbc
#
_entry.id   9aadd0d768e8db5186f7ede55bf4dfbc
#
_cell.length_a   1.000
_cell.length_b   1.000
_cell.length_c   1.000
_cell.angle_alpha   90.00
_cell.angle_beta   90.00
_cell.angle_gamma   90.00
#
_symmetry.space_group_name_H-M   'P 1'
#
loop_
_entity.id
_entity.type
_entity.pdbx_description
1 polymer ?
#
loop_
_entity_poly.entity_id
_entity_poly.type
_entity_poly.pdbx_seq_one_letter_code
_entity_poly.pdbx_strand_id
1 'polypeptide(L)'
;MTDARQAASRRAVLFGATAIGLCAVWTRTADAEEATLTPDAALAKVQSGEILLIDVRTPDEWARTGLPEGGTALDMRRDDFTQALLALAEGQTDRPIALICASGGRSGHMTRELSRAGFTRIIDVPEGMLGSRAGPGWLERGLPVTQP
;
A
#
# COMPACT_ATOMS: atom_id res chain seq x y z
N MET A 1 -45.21 81.69 9.13
CA MET A 1 -45.56 81.06 10.43
C MET A 1 -45.22 79.61 10.30
N THR A 2 -44.07 79.30 10.86
CA THR A 2 -43.85 78.31 11.90
C THR A 2 -44.29 76.84 11.52
N ASP A 3 -43.56 75.82 11.58
CA ASP A 3 -42.47 75.51 12.48
C ASP A 3 -41.75 74.23 11.99
N ALA A 4 -40.50 74.22 12.32
CA ALA A 4 -39.62 73.09 12.18
C ALA A 4 -40.02 71.88 13.09
N ARG A 5 -39.65 70.68 12.75
CA ARG A 5 -39.05 69.71 13.66
C ARG A 5 -38.60 68.44 12.87
N GLN A 6 -37.34 68.41 12.71
CA GLN A 6 -36.42 67.33 13.12
C GLN A 6 -37.05 66.02 13.60
N ALA A 7 -36.73 64.96 12.95
CA ALA A 7 -36.53 63.63 13.60
C ALA A 7 -35.56 62.75 12.81
N ALA A 8 -34.39 62.75 13.32
CA ALA A 8 -33.51 61.57 13.57
C ALA A 8 -33.48 60.44 12.55
N SER A 9 -32.38 60.43 11.82
CA SER A 9 -31.74 59.33 11.18
C SER A 9 -31.49 58.16 12.18
N ARG A 10 -32.09 57.01 11.91
CA ARG A 10 -31.63 55.77 12.52
C ARG A 10 -30.86 54.97 11.45
N ARG A 11 -29.56 55.09 11.53
CA ARG A 11 -28.63 54.22 10.79
C ARG A 11 -28.82 52.79 11.29
N ALA A 12 -29.42 51.95 10.47
CA ALA A 12 -29.36 50.50 10.65
C ALA A 12 -27.97 50.02 10.20
N VAL A 13 -27.15 49.62 11.16
CA VAL A 13 -25.88 48.94 10.93
C VAL A 13 -26.21 47.49 10.65
N LEU A 14 -26.14 47.13 9.38
CA LEU A 14 -26.19 45.71 8.98
C LEU A 14 -24.84 45.06 9.30
N PHE A 15 -24.79 44.27 10.38
CA PHE A 15 -23.70 43.38 10.64
C PHE A 15 -23.76 42.26 9.59
N GLY A 16 -22.89 42.35 8.61
CA GLY A 16 -22.60 41.25 7.71
C GLY A 16 -21.85 40.13 8.47
N ALA A 17 -22.55 39.07 8.77
CA ALA A 17 -21.92 37.84 9.26
C ALA A 17 -21.18 37.18 8.09
N THR A 18 -19.89 37.41 7.99
CA THR A 18 -18.99 36.63 7.14
C THR A 18 -18.85 35.24 7.74
N ALA A 19 -19.61 34.28 7.21
CA ALA A 19 -19.39 32.86 7.47
C ALA A 19 -18.07 32.47 6.81
N ILE A 20 -17.00 32.42 7.61
CA ILE A 20 -15.74 31.78 7.21
C ILE A 20 -16.00 30.27 7.16
N GLY A 21 -16.27 29.78 5.96
CA GLY A 21 -16.33 28.34 5.70
C GLY A 21 -14.98 27.74 5.99
N LEU A 22 -14.87 27.02 7.10
CA LEU A 22 -13.73 26.16 7.40
C LEU A 22 -13.75 25.00 6.38
N CYS A 23 -13.08 25.18 5.23
CA CYS A 23 -12.69 24.05 4.39
C CYS A 23 -11.74 23.21 5.23
N ALA A 24 -12.27 22.16 5.86
CA ALA A 24 -11.46 21.10 6.40
C ALA A 24 -10.72 20.46 5.21
N VAL A 25 -9.52 20.94 4.95
CA VAL A 25 -8.56 20.24 4.10
C VAL A 25 -8.24 18.95 4.84
N TRP A 26 -8.91 17.87 4.46
CA TRP A 26 -8.49 16.53 4.80
C TRP A 26 -7.15 16.33 4.08
N THR A 27 -6.07 16.75 4.72
CA THR A 27 -4.76 16.25 4.36
C THR A 27 -4.82 14.74 4.59
N ARG A 28 -5.00 13.97 3.51
CA ARG A 28 -4.54 12.60 3.52
C ARG A 28 -3.07 12.71 3.89
N THR A 29 -2.76 12.42 5.14
CA THR A 29 -1.43 11.99 5.49
C THR A 29 -1.19 10.80 4.56
N ALA A 30 -0.29 10.97 3.59
CA ALA A 30 0.29 9.84 2.93
C ALA A 30 0.83 8.98 4.07
N ASP A 31 0.11 7.90 4.38
CA ASP A 31 0.60 6.89 5.29
C ASP A 31 2.00 6.57 4.75
N ALA A 32 3.00 6.80 5.59
CA ALA A 32 4.36 6.38 5.28
C ALA A 32 4.23 4.87 5.10
N GLU A 33 4.22 4.46 3.84
CA GLU A 33 3.89 3.11 3.43
C GLU A 33 4.85 2.16 4.13
N GLU A 34 4.30 1.24 4.88
CA GLU A 34 5.08 0.26 5.60
C GLU A 34 6.02 -0.42 4.61
N ALA A 35 7.31 -0.17 4.74
CA ALA A 35 8.32 -0.79 3.89
C ALA A 35 8.36 -2.33 4.08
N THR A 36 7.68 -2.84 5.12
CA THR A 36 7.59 -4.27 5.45
C THR A 36 6.20 -4.65 5.97
N LEU A 37 5.80 -5.92 5.74
CA LEU A 37 4.60 -6.52 6.29
C LEU A 37 4.93 -7.85 6.97
N THR A 38 4.16 -8.22 7.99
CA THR A 38 4.11 -9.60 8.48
C THR A 38 3.30 -10.47 7.50
N PRO A 39 3.47 -11.81 7.49
CA PRO A 39 2.65 -12.70 6.68
C PRO A 39 1.15 -12.53 6.89
N ASP A 40 0.68 -12.37 8.14
CA ASP A 40 -0.74 -12.15 8.46
C ASP A 40 -1.26 -10.84 7.85
N ALA A 41 -0.49 -9.76 7.94
CA ALA A 41 -0.87 -8.48 7.37
C ALA A 41 -0.87 -8.55 5.82
N ALA A 42 0.09 -9.27 5.22
CA ALA A 42 0.13 -9.48 3.79
C ALA A 42 -1.08 -10.29 3.30
N LEU A 43 -1.47 -11.36 4.02
CA LEU A 43 -2.67 -12.14 3.72
C LEU A 43 -3.93 -11.26 3.78
N ALA A 44 -4.12 -10.50 4.85
CA ALA A 44 -5.27 -9.61 4.98
C ALA A 44 -5.36 -8.59 3.84
N LYS A 45 -4.23 -7.98 3.49
CA LYS A 45 -4.16 -6.96 2.43
C LYS A 45 -4.34 -7.53 1.02
N VAL A 46 -3.85 -8.74 0.73
CA VAL A 46 -4.10 -9.37 -0.57
C VAL A 46 -5.55 -9.83 -0.70
N GLN A 47 -6.16 -10.32 0.37
CA GLN A 47 -7.58 -10.69 0.39
C GLN A 47 -8.52 -9.50 0.22
N SER A 48 -8.16 -8.33 0.76
CA SER A 48 -8.92 -7.09 0.56
C SER A 48 -8.66 -6.42 -0.81
N GLY A 49 -7.69 -6.91 -1.59
CA GLY A 49 -7.30 -6.33 -2.88
C GLY A 49 -6.46 -5.06 -2.76
N GLU A 50 -5.96 -4.73 -1.55
CA GLU A 50 -5.12 -3.56 -1.33
C GLU A 50 -3.72 -3.70 -1.91
N ILE A 51 -3.20 -4.92 -1.99
CA ILE A 51 -1.88 -5.21 -2.53
C ILE A 51 -1.90 -6.33 -3.56
N LEU A 52 -0.89 -6.36 -4.41
CA LEU A 52 -0.51 -7.52 -5.20
C LEU A 52 0.60 -8.27 -4.44
N LEU A 53 0.38 -9.53 -4.07
CA LEU A 53 1.38 -10.36 -3.39
C LEU A 53 2.12 -11.22 -4.41
N ILE A 54 3.44 -11.10 -4.47
CA ILE A 54 4.31 -11.80 -5.43
C ILE A 54 5.26 -12.72 -4.67
N ASP A 55 5.18 -14.01 -4.97
CA ASP A 55 6.16 -14.99 -4.51
C ASP A 55 7.31 -15.09 -5.52
N VAL A 56 8.47 -14.56 -5.12
CA VAL A 56 9.65 -14.46 -5.99
C VAL A 56 10.54 -15.70 -5.94
N ARG A 57 10.08 -16.79 -5.33
CA ARG A 57 10.80 -18.08 -5.24
C ARG A 57 10.85 -18.79 -6.60
N THR A 58 11.36 -20.00 -6.58
CA THR A 58 11.50 -20.86 -7.76
C THR A 58 10.30 -21.80 -7.90
N PRO A 59 10.02 -22.34 -9.11
CA PRO A 59 8.99 -23.35 -9.34
C PRO A 59 9.10 -24.58 -8.43
N ASP A 60 10.31 -25.06 -8.18
CA ASP A 60 10.55 -26.20 -7.29
C ASP A 60 10.16 -25.90 -5.83
N GLU A 61 10.35 -24.66 -5.37
CA GLU A 61 9.94 -24.24 -4.05
C GLU A 61 8.41 -24.13 -3.94
N TRP A 62 7.75 -23.61 -4.96
CA TRP A 62 6.28 -23.55 -5.02
C TRP A 62 5.68 -24.95 -5.03
N ALA A 63 6.24 -25.86 -5.82
CA ALA A 63 5.75 -27.24 -5.88
C ALA A 63 5.88 -27.98 -4.53
N ARG A 64 6.91 -27.67 -3.73
CA ARG A 64 7.13 -28.31 -2.43
C ARG A 64 6.23 -27.78 -1.31
N THR A 65 5.93 -26.50 -1.30
CA THR A 65 5.29 -25.84 -0.15
C THR A 65 4.00 -25.11 -0.49
N GLY A 66 3.62 -25.04 -1.75
CA GLY A 66 2.56 -24.18 -2.25
C GLY A 66 2.97 -22.72 -2.34
N LEU A 67 2.08 -21.91 -2.86
CA LEU A 67 2.12 -20.45 -2.90
C LEU A 67 1.35 -19.87 -1.70
N PRO A 68 1.70 -18.70 -1.19
CA PRO A 68 0.84 -18.02 -0.23
C PRO A 68 -0.53 -17.75 -0.86
N GLU A 69 -1.61 -17.95 -0.12
CA GLU A 69 -2.96 -17.70 -0.65
C GLU A 69 -3.09 -16.26 -1.16
N GLY A 70 -3.68 -16.11 -2.35
CA GLY A 70 -3.77 -14.83 -3.06
C GLY A 70 -2.47 -14.35 -3.70
N GLY A 71 -1.37 -15.08 -3.50
CA GLY A 71 -0.08 -14.76 -4.10
C GLY A 71 0.04 -15.20 -5.55
N THR A 72 0.81 -14.46 -6.32
CA THR A 72 1.16 -14.77 -7.71
C THR A 72 2.62 -15.21 -7.80
N ALA A 73 2.86 -16.31 -8.48
CA ALA A 73 4.20 -16.84 -8.72
C ALA A 73 4.95 -16.01 -9.78
N LEU A 74 6.14 -15.52 -9.45
CA LEU A 74 7.01 -14.85 -10.40
C LEU A 74 8.48 -15.08 -10.01
N ASP A 75 9.13 -16.06 -10.64
CA ASP A 75 10.52 -16.40 -10.36
C ASP A 75 11.46 -15.21 -10.62
N MET A 76 12.16 -14.75 -9.57
CA MET A 76 13.05 -13.59 -9.66
C MET A 76 14.24 -13.78 -10.63
N ARG A 77 14.53 -15.01 -11.04
CA ARG A 77 15.63 -15.33 -11.97
C ARG A 77 15.27 -15.10 -13.44
N ARG A 78 14.03 -14.74 -13.73
CA ARG A 78 13.61 -14.42 -15.09
C ARG A 78 14.31 -13.15 -15.58
N ASP A 79 14.81 -13.19 -16.80
CA ASP A 79 15.45 -12.02 -17.44
C ASP A 79 14.44 -10.87 -17.66
N ASP A 80 13.15 -11.21 -17.84
CA ASP A 80 12.06 -10.26 -18.04
C ASP A 80 11.27 -9.96 -16.74
N PHE A 81 11.83 -10.24 -15.56
CA PHE A 81 11.12 -10.13 -14.27
C PHE A 81 10.41 -8.77 -14.09
N THR A 82 11.14 -7.69 -14.27
CA THR A 82 10.60 -6.32 -14.09
C THR A 82 9.45 -6.04 -15.06
N GLN A 83 9.57 -6.50 -16.31
CA GLN A 83 8.54 -6.32 -17.33
C GLN A 83 7.29 -7.17 -17.01
N ALA A 84 7.49 -8.41 -16.59
CA ALA A 84 6.40 -9.29 -16.17
C ALA A 84 5.67 -8.75 -14.93
N LEU A 85 6.42 -8.22 -13.94
CA LEU A 85 5.85 -7.58 -12.77
C LEU A 85 5.02 -6.33 -13.14
N LEU A 86 5.54 -5.50 -14.06
CA LEU A 86 4.81 -4.32 -14.53
C LEU A 86 3.52 -4.70 -15.25
N ALA A 87 3.53 -5.80 -16.01
CA ALA A 87 2.31 -6.33 -16.64
C ALA A 87 1.27 -6.78 -15.60
N LEU A 88 1.70 -7.49 -14.54
CA LEU A 88 0.84 -7.87 -13.42
C LEU A 88 0.29 -6.65 -12.65
N ALA A 89 1.07 -5.59 -12.58
CA ALA A 89 0.67 -4.29 -12.01
C ALA A 89 -0.14 -3.41 -12.98
N GLU A 90 -0.56 -3.95 -14.13
CA GLU A 90 -1.34 -3.22 -15.15
C GLU A 90 -0.65 -1.93 -15.65
N GLY A 91 0.69 -1.96 -15.71
CA GLY A 91 1.51 -0.82 -16.12
C GLY A 91 1.71 0.25 -15.04
N GLN A 92 1.24 0.03 -13.83
CA GLN A 92 1.28 1.00 -12.73
C GLN A 92 2.51 0.75 -11.84
N THR A 93 3.43 1.69 -11.80
CA THR A 93 4.62 1.62 -10.93
C THR A 93 4.35 2.07 -9.50
N ASP A 94 3.19 2.64 -9.23
CA ASP A 94 2.72 3.08 -7.92
C ASP A 94 1.67 2.13 -7.30
N ARG A 95 1.37 1.00 -7.95
CA ARG A 95 0.54 -0.04 -7.36
C ARG A 95 1.25 -0.67 -6.16
N PRO A 96 0.58 -0.87 -5.02
CA PRO A 96 1.18 -1.54 -3.88
C PRO A 96 1.48 -3.01 -4.20
N ILE A 97 2.75 -3.41 -4.08
CA ILE A 97 3.21 -4.76 -4.38
C ILE A 97 4.01 -5.27 -3.19
N ALA A 98 3.58 -6.37 -2.58
CA ALA A 98 4.34 -7.06 -1.56
C ALA A 98 5.12 -8.24 -2.17
N LEU A 99 6.38 -8.37 -1.79
CA LEU A 99 7.27 -9.46 -2.23
C LEU A 99 7.52 -10.42 -1.08
N ILE A 100 7.39 -11.71 -1.34
CA ILE A 100 7.73 -12.77 -0.39
C ILE A 100 8.68 -13.78 -1.03
N CYS A 101 9.63 -14.28 -0.25
CA CYS A 101 10.50 -15.38 -0.65
C CYS A 101 10.55 -16.45 0.44
N ALA A 102 11.60 -17.29 0.48
CA ALA A 102 11.71 -18.32 1.51
C ALA A 102 11.97 -17.73 2.92
N SER A 103 12.92 -16.79 3.05
CA SER A 103 13.42 -16.28 4.34
C SER A 103 13.81 -14.80 4.32
N GLY A 104 13.17 -13.99 3.47
CA GLY A 104 13.31 -12.53 3.41
C GLY A 104 14.52 -11.99 2.63
N GLY A 105 15.57 -12.78 2.41
CA GLY A 105 16.80 -12.30 1.75
C GLY A 105 16.60 -11.90 0.29
N ARG A 106 15.92 -12.73 -0.49
CA ARG A 106 15.65 -12.49 -1.92
C ARG A 106 14.60 -11.38 -2.11
N SER A 107 13.52 -11.41 -1.34
CA SER A 107 12.47 -10.38 -1.41
C SER A 107 13.00 -9.01 -1.02
N GLY A 108 13.78 -8.89 0.05
CA GLY A 108 14.42 -7.64 0.44
C GLY A 108 15.44 -7.13 -0.59
N HIS A 109 16.15 -8.02 -1.30
CA HIS A 109 17.00 -7.62 -2.43
C HIS A 109 16.15 -7.07 -3.58
N MET A 110 15.11 -7.78 -3.99
CA MET A 110 14.23 -7.37 -5.08
C MET A 110 13.48 -6.07 -4.78
N THR A 111 13.07 -5.85 -3.53
CA THR A 111 12.46 -4.58 -3.09
C THR A 111 13.36 -3.40 -3.42
N ARG A 112 14.66 -3.49 -3.12
CA ARG A 112 15.62 -2.42 -3.43
C ARG A 112 15.83 -2.24 -4.94
N GLU A 113 15.94 -3.32 -5.70
CA GLU A 113 16.14 -3.26 -7.15
C GLU A 113 14.93 -2.64 -7.86
N LEU A 114 13.72 -3.05 -7.49
CA LEU A 114 12.48 -2.51 -8.06
C LEU A 114 12.27 -1.03 -7.70
N SER A 115 12.60 -0.63 -6.48
CA SER A 115 12.57 0.79 -6.10
C SER A 115 13.52 1.64 -6.96
N ARG A 116 14.71 1.12 -7.28
CA ARG A 116 15.65 1.77 -8.22
C ARG A 116 15.12 1.78 -9.66
N ALA A 117 14.33 0.78 -10.03
CA ALA A 117 13.69 0.70 -11.34
C ALA A 117 12.43 1.58 -11.47
N GLY A 118 12.07 2.34 -10.43
CA GLY A 118 10.98 3.32 -10.46
C GLY A 118 9.65 2.84 -9.89
N PHE A 119 9.59 1.66 -9.29
CA PHE A 119 8.41 1.26 -8.51
C PHE A 119 8.42 2.01 -7.17
N THR A 120 7.31 2.65 -6.83
CA THR A 120 7.26 3.56 -5.67
C THR A 120 6.64 2.94 -4.43
N ARG A 121 5.96 1.78 -4.56
CA ARG A 121 5.21 1.13 -3.47
C ARG A 121 5.51 -0.36 -3.40
N ILE A 122 6.80 -0.70 -3.27
CA ILE A 122 7.25 -2.09 -3.04
C ILE A 122 7.43 -2.33 -1.55
N ILE A 123 6.86 -3.43 -1.06
CA ILE A 123 6.80 -3.83 0.34
C ILE A 123 7.51 -5.19 0.47
N ASP A 124 8.34 -5.37 1.48
CA ASP A 124 8.97 -6.67 1.77
C ASP A 124 8.16 -7.45 2.83
N VAL A 125 8.08 -8.77 2.67
CA VAL A 125 7.61 -9.70 3.71
C VAL A 125 8.81 -10.45 4.28
N PRO A 126 9.55 -9.87 5.25
CA PRO A 126 10.89 -10.31 5.62
C PRO A 126 10.91 -11.66 6.36
N GLU A 127 9.79 -12.10 6.92
CA GLU A 127 9.69 -13.45 7.50
C GLU A 127 9.76 -14.53 6.41
N GLY A 128 9.22 -14.25 5.23
CA GLY A 128 9.15 -15.22 4.14
C GLY A 128 8.19 -16.37 4.38
N MET A 129 8.29 -17.40 3.56
CA MET A 129 7.47 -18.62 3.68
C MET A 129 7.93 -19.52 4.83
N LEU A 130 9.25 -19.62 5.05
CA LEU A 130 9.87 -20.60 5.94
C LEU A 130 10.33 -20.01 7.28
N GLY A 131 10.18 -18.71 7.47
CA GLY A 131 10.69 -18.00 8.63
C GLY A 131 12.09 -17.44 8.45
N SER A 132 12.41 -16.47 9.31
CA SER A 132 13.68 -15.77 9.33
C SER A 132 13.92 -15.17 10.73
N ARG A 133 14.92 -14.27 10.86
CA ARG A 133 15.09 -13.49 12.09
C ARG A 133 13.92 -12.54 12.37
N ALA A 134 13.11 -12.22 11.36
CA ALA A 134 11.96 -11.34 11.48
C ALA A 134 10.74 -12.05 12.10
N GLY A 135 10.66 -13.39 12.00
CA GLY A 135 9.59 -14.16 12.58
C GLY A 135 9.45 -15.56 11.97
N PRO A 136 8.38 -16.30 12.38
CA PRO A 136 8.20 -17.71 12.06
C PRO A 136 7.90 -18.01 10.57
N GLY A 137 7.43 -17.00 9.82
CA GLY A 137 7.07 -17.16 8.42
C GLY A 137 5.67 -17.69 8.17
N TRP A 138 5.28 -17.67 6.90
CA TRP A 138 3.92 -18.00 6.43
C TRP A 138 3.45 -19.39 6.89
N LEU A 139 4.28 -20.41 6.69
CA LEU A 139 3.91 -21.80 6.95
C LEU A 139 3.80 -22.12 8.45
N GLU A 140 4.74 -21.66 9.26
CA GLU A 140 4.72 -21.92 10.71
C GLU A 140 3.58 -21.16 11.40
N ARG A 141 3.12 -20.04 10.82
CA ARG A 141 1.92 -19.32 11.23
C ARG A 141 0.62 -20.08 10.87
N GLY A 142 0.70 -21.17 10.12
CA GLY A 142 -0.44 -21.93 9.66
C GLY A 142 -1.32 -21.18 8.64
N LEU A 143 -0.76 -20.20 7.95
CA LEU A 143 -1.50 -19.44 6.95
C LEU A 143 -1.76 -20.27 5.69
N PRO A 144 -2.89 -20.05 5.00
CA PRO A 144 -3.30 -20.89 3.88
C PRO A 144 -2.36 -20.78 2.69
N VAL A 145 -2.21 -21.88 1.98
CA VAL A 145 -1.43 -21.97 0.73
C VAL A 145 -2.27 -22.58 -0.39
N THR A 146 -1.97 -22.21 -1.61
CA THR A 146 -2.56 -22.78 -2.83
C THR A 146 -1.50 -23.55 -3.62
N GLN A 147 -1.92 -24.58 -4.36
CA GLN A 147 -1.00 -25.27 -5.28
C GLN A 147 -0.76 -24.40 -6.52
N PRO A 148 0.45 -24.37 -7.07
CA PRO A 148 0.80 -23.58 -8.25
C PRO A 148 0.15 -24.12 -9.52
#